data_6be63d915a08550ddb8f5d8f7d7d574d
#
_entry.id   6be63d915a08550ddb8f5d8f7d7d574d
#
_cell.length_a   1.000
_cell.length_b   1.000
_cell.length_c   1.000
_cell.angle_alpha   90.00
_cell.angle_beta   90.00
_cell.angle_gamma   90.00
#
_symmetry.space_group_name_H-M   'P 1'
#
loop_
_entity.id
_entity.type
_entity.pdbx_description
1 polymer ?
#
loop_
_entity_poly.entity_id
_entity_poly.type
_entity_poly.pdbx_seq_one_letter_code
_entity_poly.pdbx_strand_id
1 'polypeptide(L)' 'MAKVYAFVADGMEEVECLAVCDCLRRAKVDVKLVSIMGRKMVTGSHGFKIEADSLFEEIT' A
#
# COMPACT_ATOMS: atom_id res chain seq x y z
N MET A 1 -4.23 -0.66 -19.51
CA MET A 1 -3.64 0.04 -18.37
C MET A 1 -2.99 -0.94 -17.42
N ALA A 2 -1.78 -0.61 -16.94
CA ALA A 2 -1.11 -1.46 -15.98
C ALA A 2 -1.76 -1.33 -14.60
N LYS A 3 -1.86 -2.43 -13.90
CA LYS A 3 -2.38 -2.45 -12.53
C LYS A 3 -1.28 -2.98 -11.61
N VAL A 4 -1.01 -2.27 -10.52
CA VAL A 4 0.04 -2.61 -9.59
C VAL A 4 -0.56 -2.75 -8.19
N TYR A 5 -0.20 -3.84 -7.50
CA TYR A 5 -0.55 -4.01 -6.09
C TYR A 5 0.71 -3.78 -5.26
N ALA A 6 0.62 -2.86 -4.32
CA ALA A 6 1.70 -2.61 -3.37
C ALA A 6 1.28 -3.21 -2.03
N PHE A 7 1.96 -4.26 -1.61
CA PHE A 7 1.62 -4.93 -0.36
C PHE A 7 2.20 -4.15 0.82
N VAL A 8 1.35 -3.89 1.81
CA VAL A 8 1.75 -3.15 3.00
C VAL A 8 1.51 -3.97 4.26
N ALA A 9 2.37 -3.76 5.24
CA ALA A 9 2.31 -4.50 6.50
C ALA A 9 2.84 -3.62 7.61
N ASP A 10 2.56 -4.01 8.85
CA ASP A 10 3.14 -3.31 10.00
C ASP A 10 4.65 -3.35 9.92
N GLY A 11 5.30 -2.24 10.25
CA GLY A 11 6.75 -2.14 10.22
C GLY A 11 7.33 -1.74 8.88
N MET A 12 6.50 -1.50 7.87
CA MET A 12 7.00 -1.10 6.55
C MET A 12 7.66 0.27 6.60
N GLU A 13 8.53 0.52 5.62
CA GLU A 13 9.17 1.83 5.48
C GLU A 13 8.21 2.76 4.73
N GLU A 14 7.62 3.72 5.46
CA GLU A 14 6.55 4.57 4.92
C GLU A 14 6.99 5.36 3.69
N VAL A 15 8.13 6.04 3.80
CA VAL A 15 8.59 6.93 2.72
C VAL A 15 8.91 6.11 1.47
N GLU A 16 9.61 5.00 1.62
CA GLU A 16 9.99 4.19 0.47
C GLU A 16 8.76 3.63 -0.25
N CYS A 17 7.80 3.13 0.52
CA CYS A 17 6.60 2.56 -0.06
C CYS A 17 5.71 3.62 -0.71
N LEU A 18 5.41 4.68 0.04
CA LEU A 18 4.44 5.67 -0.40
C LEU A 18 4.99 6.57 -1.50
N ALA A 19 6.29 6.87 -1.48
CA ALA A 19 6.90 7.69 -2.51
C ALA A 19 6.83 7.00 -3.87
N VAL A 20 7.12 5.71 -3.91
CA VAL A 20 7.03 4.94 -5.15
C VAL A 20 5.58 4.88 -5.64
N CYS A 21 4.64 4.60 -4.74
CA CYS A 21 3.23 4.55 -5.10
C CYS A 21 2.71 5.89 -5.61
N ASP A 22 3.13 6.98 -4.97
CA ASP A 22 2.75 8.32 -5.40
C ASP A 22 3.26 8.61 -6.82
N CYS A 23 4.54 8.30 -7.07
CA CYS A 23 5.11 8.50 -8.39
C CYS A 23 4.38 7.69 -9.45
N LEU A 24 4.03 6.45 -9.15
CA LEU A 24 3.31 5.60 -10.09
C LEU A 24 1.91 6.15 -10.37
N ARG A 25 1.21 6.61 -9.36
CA ARG A 25 -0.12 7.20 -9.54
C ARG A 25 -0.05 8.47 -10.37
N ARG A 26 0.99 9.28 -10.18
CA ARG A 26 1.20 10.48 -10.99
C ARG A 26 1.42 10.14 -12.46
N ALA A 27 2.02 8.97 -12.71
CA ALA A 27 2.23 8.47 -14.08
C ALA A 27 1.01 7.75 -14.64
N LYS A 28 -0.15 7.86 -13.98
CA LYS A 28 -1.42 7.27 -14.40
C LYS A 28 -1.43 5.74 -14.31
N VAL A 29 -0.61 5.17 -13.46
CA VAL A 29 -0.62 3.74 -13.18
C VAL A 29 -1.66 3.47 -12.10
N ASP A 30 -2.49 2.44 -12.28
CA ASP A 30 -3.49 2.04 -11.28
C ASP A 30 -2.80 1.28 -10.16
N VAL A 31 -2.52 1.96 -9.05
CA VAL A 31 -1.82 1.38 -7.90
C VAL A 31 -2.78 1.25 -6.73
N LYS A 32 -2.86 0.04 -6.20
CA LYS A 32 -3.66 -0.25 -5.01
C LYS A 32 -2.74 -0.67 -3.86
N LEU A 33 -2.97 -0.10 -2.69
CA LEU A 33 -2.30 -0.54 -1.48
C LEU A 33 -3.08 -1.71 -0.91
N VAL A 34 -2.40 -2.82 -0.69
CA VAL A 34 -3.04 -4.06 -0.24
C VAL A 34 -2.42 -4.49 1.08
N SER A 35 -3.24 -4.57 2.13
CA SER A 35 -2.77 -5.00 3.45
C SER A 35 -2.71 -6.52 3.54
N ILE A 36 -1.60 -7.03 4.07
CA ILE A 36 -1.45 -8.45 4.34
C ILE A 36 -1.68 -8.78 5.82
N MET A 37 -2.16 -7.80 6.59
CA MET A 37 -2.29 -7.95 8.04
C MET A 37 -3.69 -8.35 8.50
N GLY A 38 -4.60 -8.63 7.57
CA GLY A 38 -5.98 -8.98 7.92
C GLY A 38 -6.83 -7.78 8.32
N ARG A 39 -6.27 -6.58 8.26
CA ARG A 39 -6.99 -5.32 8.51
C ARG A 39 -6.43 -4.26 7.58
N LYS A 40 -7.26 -3.28 7.22
CA LYS A 40 -6.82 -2.23 6.27
C LYS A 40 -5.83 -1.27 6.87
N MET A 41 -5.93 -0.99 8.17
CA MET A 41 -5.01 -0.05 8.81
C MET A 41 -3.71 -0.75 9.18
N VAL A 42 -2.60 -0.23 8.67
CA VAL A 42 -1.27 -0.74 9.01
C VAL A 42 -0.45 0.39 9.61
N THR A 43 0.51 0.03 10.45
CA THR A 43 1.38 1.00 11.11
C THR A 43 2.80 0.84 10.58
N GLY A 44 3.34 1.90 9.99
CA GLY A 44 4.69 1.87 9.46
C GLY A 44 5.74 1.89 10.56
N SER A 45 6.99 1.76 10.16
CA SER A 45 8.12 1.67 11.11
C SER A 45 8.32 2.94 11.92
N HIS A 46 7.82 4.07 11.43
CA HIS A 46 7.93 5.35 12.14
C HIS A 46 6.61 5.77 12.80
N GLY A 47 5.69 4.83 12.95
CA GLY A 47 4.46 5.08 13.70
C GLY A 47 3.32 5.68 12.89
N PHE A 48 3.50 5.92 11.60
CA PHE A 48 2.42 6.43 10.77
C PHE A 48 1.40 5.34 10.49
N LYS A 49 0.12 5.68 10.63
CA LYS A 49 -0.97 4.76 10.34
C LYS A 49 -1.47 5.01 8.92
N ILE A 50 -1.52 3.96 8.13
CA ILE A 50 -1.88 4.05 6.72
C ILE A 50 -3.02 3.09 6.46
N GLU A 51 -4.07 3.59 5.81
CA GLU A 51 -5.20 2.75 5.45
C GLU A 51 -4.99 2.22 4.03
N ALA A 52 -4.94 0.90 3.90
CA ALA A 52 -4.81 0.27 2.59
C ALA A 52 -6.14 0.33 1.84
N ASP A 53 -6.05 0.22 0.53
CA ASP A 53 -7.24 0.21 -0.32
C ASP A 53 -8.02 -1.09 -0.20
N SER A 54 -7.30 -2.20 -0.03
CA SER A 54 -7.90 -3.53 0.02
C SER A 54 -7.12 -4.45 0.94
N LEU A 55 -7.74 -5.57 1.30
CA LEU A 55 -7.07 -6.65 1.99
C LEU A 55 -6.60 -7.67 0.97
N PHE A 56 -5.52 -8.41 1.32
CA PHE A 56 -4.98 -9.42 0.42
C PHE A 56 -6.04 -10.44 -0.01
N GLU A 57 -6.87 -10.88 0.93
CA GLU A 57 -7.91 -11.87 0.64
C GLU A 57 -9.01 -11.33 -0.28
N GLU A 58 -9.09 -10.02 -0.47
CA GLU A 58 -10.10 -9.41 -1.34
C GLU A 58 -9.67 -9.37 -2.80
N ILE A 59 -8.39 -9.56 -3.09
CA ILE A 59 -7.87 -9.44 -4.46
C ILE A 59 -7.66 -10.78 -5.15
N THR A 60 -7.94 -11.88 -4.48
CA THR A 60 -7.75 -13.23 -5.03
C THR A 60 -9.05 -13.86 -5.49
#